data_914c701e384a86bd6074eca86063212f
#
_entry.id   914c701e384a86bd6074eca86063212f
#
_cell.length_a   1.000
_cell.length_b   1.000
_cell.length_c   1.000
_cell.angle_alpha   90.00
_cell.angle_beta   90.00
_cell.angle_gamma   90.00
#
_symmetry.space_group_name_H-M   'P 1'
#
loop_
_entity.id
_entity.type
_entity.pdbx_description
1 polymer ?
#
loop_
_entity_poly.entity_id
_entity_poly.type
_entity_poly.pdbx_seq_one_letter_code
_entity_poly.pdbx_strand_id
1 'polypeptide(L)'
;LKNIHDGLNALGYHTPLVADVHFNPNVADVASRFTEKVRINPGNYVDPARKFILQEYSDEEYAEELKKIESRFVPFLNLCKENHTAIRIGVNHGSLSDRIRNRYGDTPEGIVESCMEFLRICQREAFHDVVISIKASNTVVMVRSVRLLVAEMEKENMHYPLHLGVTEAGEGEDGRIKSAVG
;
A
#
# COMPACT_ATOMS: atom_id res chain seq x y z
N LEU A 1 4.28 -14.99 13.34
CA LEU A 1 5.44 -14.63 12.51
C LEU A 1 6.74 -15.09 13.16
N LYS A 2 7.06 -14.70 14.41
CA LYS A 2 8.30 -15.09 15.10
C LYS A 2 8.59 -16.59 14.99
N ASN A 3 7.65 -17.44 15.37
CA ASN A 3 7.83 -18.91 15.34
C ASN A 3 8.09 -19.45 13.92
N ILE A 4 7.50 -18.82 12.89
CA ILE A 4 7.74 -19.20 11.49
C ILE A 4 9.16 -18.80 11.08
N HIS A 5 9.56 -17.56 11.35
CA HIS A 5 10.88 -17.07 11.08
C HIS A 5 11.97 -17.93 11.77
N ASP A 6 11.83 -18.18 13.08
CA ASP A 6 12.78 -18.97 13.84
C ASP A 6 12.83 -20.44 13.37
N GLY A 7 11.67 -21.00 13.02
CA GLY A 7 11.57 -22.37 12.49
C GLY A 7 12.26 -22.53 11.14
N LEU A 8 12.09 -21.58 10.22
CA LEU A 8 12.76 -21.58 8.92
C LEU A 8 14.29 -21.48 9.10
N ASN A 9 14.74 -20.56 9.93
CA ASN A 9 16.17 -20.38 10.22
C ASN A 9 16.79 -21.65 10.86
N ALA A 10 16.07 -22.29 11.78
CA ALA A 10 16.52 -23.54 12.40
C ALA A 10 16.65 -24.70 11.40
N LEU A 11 15.88 -24.66 10.31
CA LEU A 11 15.95 -25.64 9.20
C LEU A 11 16.95 -25.22 8.11
N GLY A 12 17.65 -24.10 8.26
CA GLY A 12 18.61 -23.58 7.28
C GLY A 12 17.98 -22.88 6.07
N TYR A 13 16.68 -22.54 6.13
CA TYR A 13 16.04 -21.77 5.09
C TYR A 13 16.14 -20.27 5.36
N HIS A 14 16.63 -19.52 4.36
CA HIS A 14 16.79 -18.06 4.41
C HIS A 14 15.88 -17.37 3.37
N THR A 15 14.73 -17.95 3.10
CA THR A 15 13.74 -17.36 2.18
C THR A 15 13.13 -16.10 2.81
N PRO A 16 13.19 -14.94 2.14
CA PRO A 16 12.62 -13.72 2.67
C PRO A 16 11.10 -13.85 2.90
N LEU A 17 10.65 -13.43 4.07
CA LEU A 17 9.24 -13.42 4.44
C LEU A 17 8.61 -12.06 4.14
N VAL A 18 7.37 -12.08 3.68
CA VAL A 18 6.54 -10.89 3.47
C VAL A 18 5.29 -11.01 4.33
N ALA A 19 5.10 -10.07 5.26
CA ALA A 19 3.86 -9.96 5.99
C ALA A 19 2.86 -9.10 5.22
N ASP A 20 1.67 -9.63 4.97
CA ASP A 20 0.57 -8.90 4.35
C ASP A 20 -0.41 -8.44 5.43
N VAL A 21 -0.35 -7.15 5.80
CA VAL A 21 -1.08 -6.59 6.94
C VAL A 21 -2.24 -5.73 6.48
N HIS A 22 -3.40 -5.96 7.10
CA HIS A 22 -4.63 -5.20 6.87
C HIS A 22 -5.24 -4.73 8.20
N PHE A 23 -5.93 -3.60 8.19
CA PHE A 23 -6.80 -3.07 9.25
C PHE A 23 -6.16 -2.75 10.61
N ASN A 24 -4.99 -3.25 10.90
CA ASN A 24 -4.37 -3.03 12.20
C ASN A 24 -2.89 -2.65 12.05
N PRO A 25 -2.55 -1.37 12.15
CA PRO A 25 -1.17 -0.89 12.01
C PRO A 25 -0.22 -1.44 13.07
N ASN A 26 -0.72 -1.82 14.27
CA ASN A 26 0.14 -2.41 15.30
C ASN A 26 0.68 -3.80 14.90
N VAL A 27 -0.06 -4.52 14.06
CA VAL A 27 0.41 -5.79 13.49
C VAL A 27 1.59 -5.55 12.53
N ALA A 28 1.58 -4.43 11.78
CA ALA A 28 2.70 -4.05 10.93
C ALA A 28 3.96 -3.76 11.75
N ASP A 29 3.84 -3.07 12.89
CA ASP A 29 4.96 -2.79 13.80
C ASP A 29 5.61 -4.09 14.31
N VAL A 30 4.80 -5.07 14.70
CA VAL A 30 5.30 -6.37 15.15
C VAL A 30 5.92 -7.14 13.99
N ALA A 31 5.28 -7.11 12.82
CA ALA A 31 5.73 -7.83 11.63
C ALA A 31 7.10 -7.35 11.15
N SER A 32 7.40 -6.05 11.22
CA SER A 32 8.67 -5.47 10.81
C SER A 32 9.89 -6.04 11.53
N ARG A 33 9.68 -6.68 12.68
CA ARG A 33 10.77 -7.31 13.47
C ARG A 33 11.11 -8.74 13.03
N PHE A 34 10.29 -9.36 12.20
CA PHE A 34 10.38 -10.79 11.88
C PHE A 34 10.20 -11.07 10.39
N THR A 35 10.16 -10.05 9.55
CA THR A 35 10.02 -10.21 8.10
C THR A 35 10.88 -9.20 7.37
N GLU A 36 11.36 -9.56 6.21
CA GLU A 36 12.16 -8.69 5.35
C GLU A 36 11.31 -7.64 4.64
N LYS A 37 9.99 -7.86 4.58
CA LYS A 37 9.06 -6.89 4.02
C LYS A 37 7.69 -6.95 4.68
N VAL A 38 7.09 -5.79 4.90
CA VAL A 38 5.70 -5.66 5.36
C VAL A 38 4.88 -4.96 4.27
N ARG A 39 3.77 -5.54 3.87
CA ARG A 39 2.77 -4.85 3.06
C ARG A 39 1.76 -4.17 3.95
N ILE A 40 1.49 -2.92 3.68
CA ILE A 40 0.37 -2.15 4.22
C ILE A 40 -0.60 -1.76 3.11
N ASN A 41 -1.86 -1.54 3.48
CA ASN A 41 -2.88 -1.05 2.57
C ASN A 41 -3.29 0.38 2.97
N PRO A 42 -2.94 1.42 2.19
CA PRO A 42 -3.32 2.80 2.46
C PRO A 42 -4.79 3.01 2.82
N GLY A 43 -5.68 2.32 2.13
CA GLY A 43 -7.12 2.47 2.31
C GLY A 43 -7.68 1.99 3.66
N ASN A 44 -6.88 1.25 4.45
CA ASN A 44 -7.30 0.75 5.77
C ASN A 44 -6.16 0.68 6.80
N TYR A 45 -5.09 1.44 6.58
CA TYR A 45 -3.96 1.48 7.52
C TYR A 45 -4.25 2.38 8.72
N VAL A 46 -4.70 3.60 8.47
CA VAL A 46 -5.11 4.59 9.49
C VAL A 46 -6.58 4.93 9.32
N ASP A 47 -7.01 5.15 8.09
CA ASP A 47 -8.41 5.38 7.77
C ASP A 47 -9.24 4.19 8.25
N PRO A 48 -10.44 4.43 8.81
CA PRO A 48 -11.32 3.34 9.21
C PRO A 48 -11.73 2.49 7.99
N ALA A 49 -12.03 1.23 8.25
CA ALA A 49 -12.58 0.37 7.21
C ALA A 49 -13.79 1.05 6.54
N ARG A 50 -13.86 0.95 5.22
CA ARG A 50 -14.87 1.57 4.38
C ARG A 50 -16.28 1.34 4.92
N LYS A 51 -17.00 2.42 5.16
CA LYS A 51 -18.38 2.42 5.66
C LYS A 51 -19.41 2.89 4.62
N PHE A 52 -18.95 3.24 3.41
CA PHE A 52 -19.78 3.80 2.33
C PHE A 52 -20.51 5.10 2.74
N ILE A 53 -19.87 5.89 3.59
CA ILE A 53 -20.43 7.16 4.05
C ILE A 53 -20.01 8.24 3.05
N LEU A 54 -21.01 8.98 2.55
CA LEU A 54 -20.77 10.20 1.80
C LEU A 54 -20.55 11.34 2.82
N GLN A 55 -19.32 11.77 2.95
CA GLN A 55 -18.92 12.90 3.79
C GLN A 55 -17.99 13.80 2.97
N GLU A 56 -18.42 15.01 2.73
CA GLU A 56 -17.54 16.02 2.14
C GLU A 56 -16.53 16.47 3.18
N TYR A 57 -15.26 16.51 2.79
CA TYR A 57 -14.17 17.04 3.60
C TYR A 57 -13.78 18.41 3.07
N SER A 58 -13.71 19.42 3.94
CA SER A 58 -13.03 20.66 3.60
C SER A 58 -11.53 20.41 3.41
N ASP A 59 -10.82 21.37 2.82
CA ASP A 59 -9.36 21.23 2.65
C ASP A 59 -8.63 21.13 3.99
N GLU A 60 -9.13 21.85 5.00
CA GLU A 60 -8.61 21.82 6.37
C GLU A 60 -8.84 20.46 7.03
N GLU A 61 -10.05 19.92 6.93
CA GLU A 61 -10.38 18.59 7.47
C GLU A 61 -9.56 17.49 6.79
N TYR A 62 -9.39 17.58 5.47
CA TYR A 62 -8.55 16.65 4.72
C TYR A 62 -7.09 16.71 5.17
N ALA A 63 -6.55 17.91 5.37
CA ALA A 63 -5.19 18.11 5.87
C ALA A 63 -5.00 17.54 7.29
N GLU A 64 -6.02 17.63 8.15
CA GLU A 64 -5.96 16.99 9.48
C GLU A 64 -5.94 15.46 9.41
N GLU A 65 -6.68 14.86 8.47
CA GLU A 65 -6.62 13.41 8.25
C GLU A 65 -5.23 12.97 7.75
N LEU A 66 -4.58 13.77 6.86
CA LEU A 66 -3.20 13.50 6.45
C LEU A 66 -2.21 13.55 7.62
N LYS A 67 -2.37 14.49 8.54
CA LYS A 67 -1.54 14.55 9.77
C LYS A 67 -1.72 13.31 10.65
N LYS A 68 -2.93 12.76 10.72
CA LYS A 68 -3.17 11.50 11.45
C LYS A 68 -2.44 10.33 10.79
N ILE A 69 -2.48 10.25 9.45
CA ILE A 69 -1.73 9.25 8.70
C ILE A 69 -0.23 9.40 9.01
N GLU A 70 0.30 10.59 8.88
CA GLU A 70 1.72 10.88 9.14
C GLU A 70 2.12 10.50 10.57
N SER A 71 1.35 10.93 11.57
CA SER A 71 1.63 10.64 12.99
C SER A 71 1.68 9.15 13.32
N ARG A 72 0.96 8.32 12.57
CA ARG A 72 0.96 6.85 12.76
C ARG A 72 2.00 6.17 11.87
N PHE A 73 2.23 6.69 10.67
CA PHE A 73 3.10 6.04 9.69
C PHE A 73 4.59 6.31 9.95
N VAL A 74 4.98 7.51 10.37
CA VAL A 74 6.38 7.86 10.65
C VAL A 74 7.01 6.96 11.73
N PRO A 75 6.37 6.67 12.88
CA PRO A 75 6.90 5.70 13.83
C PRO A 75 7.15 4.30 13.22
N PHE A 76 6.25 3.84 12.35
CA PHE A 76 6.42 2.57 11.66
C PHE A 76 7.60 2.60 10.67
N LEU A 77 7.80 3.71 9.92
CA LEU A 77 8.98 3.88 9.07
C LEU A 77 10.27 3.77 9.88
N ASN A 78 10.31 4.36 11.07
CA ASN A 78 11.48 4.28 11.94
C ASN A 78 11.76 2.84 12.41
N LEU A 79 10.72 2.09 12.78
CA LEU A 79 10.85 0.66 13.08
C LEU A 79 11.38 -0.14 11.87
N CYS A 80 10.92 0.18 10.67
CA CYS A 80 11.39 -0.47 9.44
C CYS A 80 12.86 -0.13 9.16
N LYS A 81 13.29 1.12 9.38
CA LYS A 81 14.71 1.51 9.30
C LYS A 81 15.58 0.72 10.29
N GLU A 82 15.15 0.63 11.54
CA GLU A 82 15.87 -0.10 12.61
C GLU A 82 16.00 -1.60 12.31
N ASN A 83 14.98 -2.21 11.72
CA ASN A 83 14.94 -3.64 11.44
C ASN A 83 15.36 -4.00 10.00
N HIS A 84 15.76 -3.03 9.17
CA HIS A 84 16.09 -3.21 7.75
C HIS A 84 14.96 -3.88 6.97
N THR A 85 13.72 -3.51 7.28
CA THR A 85 12.51 -4.08 6.68
C THR A 85 12.00 -3.16 5.57
N ALA A 86 11.84 -3.70 4.37
CA ALA A 86 11.21 -2.98 3.26
C ALA A 86 9.68 -2.87 3.45
N ILE A 87 9.07 -1.89 2.80
CA ILE A 87 7.62 -1.71 2.82
C ILE A 87 7.05 -1.90 1.41
N ARG A 88 5.95 -2.63 1.29
CA ARG A 88 5.11 -2.57 0.11
C ARG A 88 3.85 -1.75 0.39
N ILE A 89 3.74 -0.59 -0.26
CA ILE A 89 2.52 0.22 -0.26
C ILE A 89 1.57 -0.43 -1.27
N GLY A 90 0.59 -1.16 -0.74
CA GLY A 90 -0.29 -2.04 -1.53
C GLY A 90 -1.71 -1.51 -1.62
N VAL A 91 -1.96 -0.62 -2.58
CA VAL A 91 -3.29 -0.08 -2.87
C VAL A 91 -4.13 -1.14 -3.58
N ASN A 92 -5.34 -1.34 -3.09
CA ASN A 92 -6.37 -2.14 -3.75
C ASN A 92 -7.58 -1.26 -4.01
N HIS A 93 -8.02 -1.19 -5.25
CA HIS A 93 -9.17 -0.40 -5.70
C HIS A 93 -10.43 -0.65 -4.85
N GLY A 94 -10.72 -1.92 -4.55
CA GLY A 94 -11.88 -2.30 -3.75
C GLY A 94 -11.86 -1.83 -2.29
N SER A 95 -10.70 -1.42 -1.76
CA SER A 95 -10.51 -1.02 -0.36
C SER A 95 -10.04 0.43 -0.19
N LEU A 96 -10.27 1.29 -1.16
CA LEU A 96 -10.02 2.73 -0.99
C LEU A 96 -10.83 3.27 0.19
N SER A 97 -10.23 4.16 1.00
CA SER A 97 -10.94 4.81 2.11
C SER A 97 -12.09 5.70 1.62
N ASP A 98 -13.08 5.91 2.48
CA ASP A 98 -14.19 6.81 2.17
C ASP A 98 -13.68 8.24 1.93
N ARG A 99 -12.64 8.69 2.63
CA ARG A 99 -11.99 10.00 2.46
C ARG A 99 -11.48 10.19 1.02
N ILE A 100 -10.74 9.23 0.50
CA ILE A 100 -10.22 9.26 -0.88
C ILE A 100 -11.36 9.24 -1.89
N ARG A 101 -12.34 8.36 -1.70
CA ARG A 101 -13.47 8.23 -2.63
C ARG A 101 -14.36 9.46 -2.67
N ASN A 102 -14.58 10.10 -1.54
CA ASN A 102 -15.39 11.31 -1.46
C ASN A 102 -14.72 12.49 -2.15
N ARG A 103 -13.37 12.57 -2.10
CA ARG A 103 -12.62 13.68 -2.71
C ARG A 103 -12.28 13.44 -4.18
N TYR A 104 -11.84 12.24 -4.54
CA TYR A 104 -11.32 11.91 -5.87
C TYR A 104 -12.21 10.95 -6.66
N GLY A 105 -13.26 10.41 -6.04
CA GLY A 105 -14.12 9.40 -6.65
C GLY A 105 -13.48 8.00 -6.69
N ASP A 106 -14.19 7.09 -7.32
CA ASP A 106 -13.75 5.71 -7.59
C ASP A 106 -13.01 5.65 -8.94
N THR A 107 -11.91 6.36 -9.03
CA THR A 107 -11.20 6.69 -10.26
C THR A 107 -9.71 6.29 -10.17
N PRO A 108 -9.00 6.19 -11.30
CA PRO A 108 -7.54 6.05 -11.29
C PRO A 108 -6.82 7.13 -10.47
N GLU A 109 -7.34 8.37 -10.50
CA GLU A 109 -6.79 9.49 -9.73
C GLU A 109 -6.89 9.25 -8.22
N GLY A 110 -8.03 8.76 -7.74
CA GLY A 110 -8.22 8.40 -6.33
C GLY A 110 -7.32 7.24 -5.90
N ILE A 111 -7.16 6.22 -6.76
CA ILE A 111 -6.25 5.10 -6.52
C ILE A 111 -4.80 5.60 -6.37
N VAL A 112 -4.38 6.46 -7.28
CA VAL A 112 -3.02 7.01 -7.29
C VAL A 112 -2.78 7.92 -6.09
N GLU A 113 -3.69 8.83 -5.78
CA GLU A 113 -3.52 9.73 -4.64
C GLU A 113 -3.44 8.97 -3.32
N SER A 114 -4.25 7.91 -3.15
CA SER A 114 -4.14 7.01 -1.98
C SER A 114 -2.73 6.45 -1.79
N CYS A 115 -1.99 6.23 -2.88
CA CYS A 115 -0.60 5.81 -2.83
C CYS A 115 0.36 6.98 -2.57
N MET A 116 0.18 8.07 -3.31
CA MET A 116 1.08 9.24 -3.29
C MET A 116 1.15 9.90 -1.91
N GLU A 117 0.05 9.92 -1.16
CA GLU A 117 0.05 10.42 0.22
C GLU A 117 1.12 9.73 1.08
N PHE A 118 1.21 8.40 0.99
CA PHE A 118 2.22 7.61 1.73
C PHE A 118 3.63 7.77 1.14
N LEU A 119 3.75 7.84 -0.18
CA LEU A 119 5.06 8.01 -0.84
C LEU A 119 5.69 9.36 -0.49
N ARG A 120 4.90 10.44 -0.42
CA ARG A 120 5.38 11.76 0.01
C ARG A 120 5.91 11.74 1.44
N ILE A 121 5.29 10.96 2.33
CA ILE A 121 5.81 10.75 3.69
C ILE A 121 7.13 9.98 3.64
N CYS A 122 7.20 8.88 2.89
CA CYS A 122 8.44 8.12 2.73
C CYS A 122 9.60 8.99 2.22
N GLN A 123 9.33 9.85 1.24
CA GLN A 123 10.33 10.77 0.67
C GLN A 123 10.81 11.78 1.71
N ARG A 124 9.91 12.43 2.46
CA ARG A 124 10.26 13.37 3.53
C ARG A 124 11.08 12.72 4.63
N GLU A 125 10.76 11.48 4.96
CA GLU A 125 11.46 10.70 5.97
C GLU A 125 12.75 10.01 5.46
N ALA A 126 13.14 10.23 4.21
CA ALA A 126 14.27 9.58 3.56
C ALA A 126 14.22 8.03 3.69
N PHE A 127 13.03 7.47 3.53
CA PHE A 127 12.80 6.02 3.51
C PHE A 127 12.57 5.56 2.08
N HIS A 128 13.53 4.79 1.52
CA HIS A 128 13.53 4.42 0.10
C HIS A 128 13.34 2.93 -0.16
N ASP A 129 13.32 2.10 0.89
CA ASP A 129 13.09 0.65 0.76
C ASP A 129 11.59 0.36 0.55
N VAL A 130 11.04 0.89 -0.53
CA VAL A 130 9.62 0.87 -0.87
C VAL A 130 9.38 0.14 -2.17
N VAL A 131 8.38 -0.72 -2.19
CA VAL A 131 7.78 -1.31 -3.39
C VAL A 131 6.32 -0.87 -3.46
N ILE A 132 5.81 -0.61 -4.65
CA ILE A 132 4.43 -0.17 -4.83
C ILE A 132 3.63 -1.23 -5.56
N SER A 133 2.42 -1.49 -5.11
CA SER A 133 1.45 -2.23 -5.90
C SER A 133 0.10 -1.50 -5.96
N ILE A 134 -0.40 -1.35 -7.18
CA ILE A 134 -1.79 -0.96 -7.44
C ILE A 134 -2.47 -2.18 -8.06
N LYS A 135 -3.58 -2.62 -7.45
CA LYS A 135 -4.36 -3.74 -7.92
C LYS A 135 -5.83 -3.37 -8.07
N ALA A 136 -6.41 -3.79 -9.18
CA ALA A 136 -7.83 -3.69 -9.45
C ALA A 136 -8.30 -4.95 -10.17
N SER A 137 -9.59 -5.29 -10.06
CA SER A 137 -10.20 -6.41 -10.78
C SER A 137 -10.47 -6.06 -12.25
N ASN A 138 -10.62 -4.78 -12.56
CA ASN A 138 -10.72 -4.27 -13.92
C ASN A 138 -9.32 -3.94 -14.43
N THR A 139 -8.88 -4.65 -15.48
CA THR A 139 -7.54 -4.51 -16.06
C THR A 139 -7.29 -3.12 -16.65
N VAL A 140 -8.31 -2.50 -17.25
CA VAL A 140 -8.19 -1.14 -17.84
C VAL A 140 -7.97 -0.10 -16.72
N VAL A 141 -8.72 -0.19 -15.63
CA VAL A 141 -8.54 0.67 -14.46
C VAL A 141 -7.15 0.47 -13.87
N MET A 142 -6.72 -0.77 -13.73
CA MET A 142 -5.39 -1.10 -13.18
C MET A 142 -4.27 -0.49 -14.04
N VAL A 143 -4.29 -0.72 -15.35
CA VAL A 143 -3.27 -0.21 -16.29
C VAL A 143 -3.24 1.32 -16.29
N ARG A 144 -4.41 1.98 -16.33
CA ARG A 144 -4.51 3.45 -16.27
C ARG A 144 -3.93 3.99 -14.96
N SER A 145 -4.28 3.38 -13.84
CA SER A 145 -3.77 3.78 -12.52
C SER A 145 -2.26 3.62 -12.40
N VAL A 146 -1.70 2.51 -12.88
CA VAL A 146 -0.25 2.29 -12.84
C VAL A 146 0.49 3.32 -13.71
N ARG A 147 0.01 3.58 -14.94
CA ARG A 147 0.59 4.59 -15.81
C ARG A 147 0.52 6.00 -15.22
N LEU A 148 -0.62 6.34 -14.62
CA LEU A 148 -0.79 7.62 -13.94
C LEU A 148 0.15 7.72 -12.73
N LEU A 149 0.26 6.66 -11.92
CA LEU A 149 1.18 6.63 -10.79
C LEU A 149 2.63 6.90 -11.23
N VAL A 150 3.09 6.26 -12.30
CA VAL A 150 4.44 6.49 -12.82
C VAL A 150 4.63 7.94 -13.21
N ALA A 151 3.66 8.53 -13.91
CA ALA A 151 3.74 9.94 -14.32
C ALA A 151 3.74 10.90 -13.11
N GLU A 152 2.95 10.63 -12.06
CA GLU A 152 2.94 11.45 -10.85
C GLU A 152 4.24 11.28 -10.04
N MET A 153 4.76 10.07 -9.94
CA MET A 153 6.06 9.82 -9.31
C MET A 153 7.21 10.56 -10.03
N GLU A 154 7.23 10.54 -11.36
CA GLU A 154 8.23 11.27 -12.14
C GLU A 154 8.19 12.78 -11.89
N LYS A 155 7.00 13.37 -11.80
CA LYS A 155 6.83 14.80 -11.48
C LYS A 155 7.41 15.18 -10.11
N GLU A 156 7.33 14.26 -9.14
CA GLU A 156 7.82 14.46 -7.78
C GLU A 156 9.22 13.86 -7.56
N ASN A 157 9.92 13.46 -8.63
CA ASN A 157 11.25 12.84 -8.61
C ASN A 157 11.32 11.58 -7.72
N MET A 158 10.32 10.71 -7.84
CA MET A 158 10.24 9.42 -7.16
C MET A 158 10.43 8.27 -8.15
N HIS A 159 11.25 7.27 -7.78
CA HIS A 159 11.59 6.13 -8.65
C HIS A 159 11.52 4.81 -7.87
N TYR A 160 10.32 4.44 -7.41
CA TYR A 160 10.11 3.21 -6.67
C TYR A 160 9.73 2.05 -7.59
N PRO A 161 10.21 0.82 -7.31
CA PRO A 161 9.83 -0.36 -8.07
C PRO A 161 8.35 -0.71 -7.94
N LEU A 162 7.81 -1.26 -9.02
CA LEU A 162 6.40 -1.66 -9.10
C LEU A 162 6.26 -3.18 -8.98
N HIS A 163 5.27 -3.60 -8.20
CA HIS A 163 4.77 -4.96 -8.12
C HIS A 163 3.42 -5.01 -8.83
N LEU A 164 3.41 -5.44 -10.09
CA LEU A 164 2.21 -5.48 -10.91
C LEU A 164 1.31 -6.65 -10.52
N GLY A 165 0.01 -6.49 -10.70
CA GLY A 165 -0.95 -7.56 -10.49
C GLY A 165 -2.41 -7.14 -10.66
N VAL A 166 -3.21 -8.11 -11.11
CA VAL A 166 -4.68 -8.01 -11.12
C VAL A 166 -5.20 -8.75 -9.89
N THR A 167 -6.15 -8.15 -9.17
CA THR A 167 -6.82 -8.80 -8.04
C THR A 167 -8.17 -9.34 -8.48
N GLU A 168 -8.61 -10.46 -7.88
CA GLU A 168 -9.91 -11.05 -8.19
C GLU A 168 -10.12 -11.27 -9.70
N ALA A 169 -9.08 -11.77 -10.36
CA ALA A 169 -9.05 -11.92 -11.81
C ALA A 169 -10.04 -12.99 -12.33
N GLY A 170 -10.55 -13.86 -11.47
CA GLY A 170 -11.38 -15.00 -11.81
C GLY A 170 -10.63 -16.32 -11.68
N GLU A 171 -11.29 -17.39 -12.09
CA GLU A 171 -10.76 -18.76 -12.00
C GLU A 171 -10.32 -19.30 -13.37
N GLY A 172 -9.48 -20.33 -13.34
CA GLY A 172 -9.10 -21.10 -14.51
C GLY A 172 -8.42 -20.26 -15.60
N GLU A 173 -8.86 -20.44 -16.83
CA GLU A 173 -8.27 -19.81 -18.02
C GLU A 173 -8.57 -18.30 -18.06
N ASP A 174 -9.77 -17.88 -17.74
CA ASP A 174 -10.16 -16.46 -17.71
C ASP A 174 -9.31 -15.65 -16.73
N GLY A 175 -9.07 -16.20 -15.55
CA GLY A 175 -8.21 -15.57 -14.55
C GLY A 175 -6.76 -15.44 -15.02
N ARG A 176 -6.23 -16.44 -15.72
CA ARG A 176 -4.88 -16.42 -16.30
C ARG A 176 -4.77 -15.39 -17.43
N ILE A 177 -5.74 -15.36 -18.35
CA ILE A 177 -5.77 -14.39 -19.45
C ILE A 177 -5.83 -12.97 -18.89
N LYS A 178 -6.75 -12.71 -17.95
CA LYS A 178 -6.92 -11.40 -17.34
C LYS A 178 -5.65 -10.91 -16.63
N SER A 179 -4.98 -11.82 -15.92
CA SER A 179 -3.72 -11.51 -15.22
C SER A 179 -2.57 -11.27 -16.20
N ALA A 180 -2.55 -11.95 -17.33
CA ALA A 180 -1.51 -11.77 -18.36
C ALA A 180 -1.70 -10.49 -19.18
N VAL A 181 -2.95 -10.06 -19.39
CA VAL A 181 -3.26 -8.82 -20.13
C VAL A 181 -3.05 -7.57 -19.26
N GLY A 182 -3.37 -7.64 -17.99
CA GLY A 182 -3.18 -6.54 -17.04
C GLY A 182 -1.74 -6.42 -16.60
#